data_c21cc6d2fe77938c8d0abb7de4cc227d
#
_entry.id   c21cc6d2fe77938c8d0abb7de4cc227d
#
_cell.length_a   1.000
_cell.length_b   1.000
_cell.length_c   1.000
_cell.angle_alpha   90.00
_cell.angle_beta   90.00
_cell.angle_gamma   90.00
#
_symmetry.space_group_name_H-M   'P 1'
#
loop_
_entity.id
_entity.type
_entity.pdbx_description
1 polymer ?
#
loop_
_entity_poly.entity_id
_entity_poly.type
_entity_poly.pdbx_seq_one_letter_code
_entity_poly.pdbx_strand_id
1 'polypeptide(L)'
;FKYKITWVKSKPTNFLNAKKQPLRKHEDVCIFYKNQPAYNPQMTYGEPYNKGFRKDQFTGSYGDFKTVEVKSNGERYPTDVVYFKTAESEGEVYHPTQKPVELGRYLIRTFTKEGEVVLDNTCGSGSFLVSAILEGRKFIGIEKNEDVYLFKKHKVDYIEVSKKRIKEAETQYKTESNKLKLF
;
A
#
# COMPACT_ATOMS: atom_id res chain seq x y z
N PHE A 1 16.74 -5.92 5.62
CA PHE A 1 15.52 -6.61 5.24
C PHE A 1 14.88 -7.27 6.45
N LYS A 2 13.56 -7.18 6.57
CA LYS A 2 12.81 -7.81 7.65
C LYS A 2 11.83 -8.83 7.09
N TYR A 3 10.90 -8.38 6.26
CA TYR A 3 9.90 -9.22 5.60
C TYR A 3 9.41 -8.54 4.32
N LYS A 4 8.56 -9.22 3.60
CA LYS A 4 7.89 -8.67 2.41
C LYS A 4 6.39 -8.78 2.54
N ILE A 5 5.70 -7.90 1.83
CA ILE A 5 4.26 -7.99 1.55
C ILE A 5 4.12 -8.25 0.07
N THR A 6 3.41 -9.29 -0.29
CA THR A 6 3.14 -9.64 -1.69
C THR A 6 1.87 -8.96 -2.16
N TRP A 7 2.01 -7.96 -3.04
CA TRP A 7 0.88 -7.32 -3.67
C TRP A 7 0.42 -8.12 -4.90
N VAL A 8 -0.77 -8.72 -4.82
CA VAL A 8 -1.44 -9.39 -5.94
C VAL A 8 -2.20 -8.35 -6.75
N LYS A 9 -1.93 -8.29 -8.06
CA LYS A 9 -2.49 -7.32 -9.01
C LYS A 9 -3.77 -7.84 -9.64
N SER A 10 -4.68 -6.93 -10.02
CA SER A 10 -5.87 -7.28 -10.82
C SER A 10 -5.48 -7.79 -12.21
N LYS A 11 -4.47 -7.20 -12.83
CA LYS A 11 -3.98 -7.57 -14.16
C LYS A 11 -2.55 -8.10 -14.11
N PRO A 12 -2.25 -9.23 -14.75
CA PRO A 12 -0.89 -9.71 -14.87
C PRO A 12 -0.10 -8.81 -15.86
N THR A 13 1.20 -8.81 -15.69
CA THR A 13 2.15 -8.11 -16.56
C THR A 13 3.13 -9.10 -17.20
N ASN A 14 4.07 -8.60 -18.05
CA ASN A 14 5.10 -9.40 -18.72
C ASN A 14 4.56 -10.29 -19.85
N PHE A 15 3.52 -9.83 -20.56
CA PHE A 15 2.84 -10.59 -21.61
C PHE A 15 3.76 -10.92 -22.80
N LEU A 16 4.80 -10.13 -23.09
CA LEU A 16 5.78 -10.39 -24.15
C LEU A 16 6.55 -11.69 -23.92
N ASN A 17 6.64 -12.14 -22.68
CA ASN A 17 7.34 -13.38 -22.31
C ASN A 17 6.38 -14.55 -22.02
N ALA A 18 5.10 -14.43 -22.32
CA ALA A 18 4.07 -15.42 -21.97
C ALA A 18 4.33 -16.83 -22.53
N LYS A 19 5.05 -16.93 -23.65
CA LYS A 19 5.45 -18.21 -24.25
C LYS A 19 6.70 -18.85 -23.61
N LYS A 20 7.40 -18.12 -22.73
CA LYS A 20 8.69 -18.55 -22.12
C LYS A 20 8.61 -18.72 -20.61
N GLN A 21 7.71 -18.00 -19.95
CA GLN A 21 7.57 -18.01 -18.50
C GLN A 21 6.16 -17.53 -18.09
N PRO A 22 5.71 -17.86 -16.86
CA PRO A 22 4.44 -17.37 -16.36
C PRO A 22 4.35 -15.85 -16.32
N LEU A 23 3.14 -15.32 -16.52
CA LEU A 23 2.84 -13.89 -16.34
C LEU A 23 3.03 -13.49 -14.88
N ARG A 24 3.51 -12.26 -14.66
CA ARG A 24 3.70 -11.71 -13.32
C ARG A 24 2.39 -11.11 -12.80
N LYS A 25 1.75 -11.77 -11.84
CA LYS A 25 0.51 -11.31 -11.22
C LYS A 25 0.73 -10.65 -9.84
N HIS A 26 1.94 -10.57 -9.37
CA HIS A 26 2.27 -9.93 -8.09
C HIS A 26 3.56 -9.11 -8.19
N GLU A 27 3.74 -8.26 -7.19
CA GLU A 27 4.98 -7.56 -6.89
C GLU A 27 5.25 -7.66 -5.38
N ASP A 28 6.52 -7.67 -4.99
CA ASP A 28 6.91 -7.72 -3.60
C ASP A 28 7.22 -6.30 -3.09
N VAL A 29 6.60 -5.92 -1.98
CA VAL A 29 6.92 -4.73 -1.20
C VAL A 29 7.86 -5.16 -0.08
N CYS A 30 9.15 -4.86 -0.21
CA CYS A 30 10.17 -5.24 0.75
C CYS A 30 10.23 -4.23 1.91
N ILE A 31 10.15 -4.72 3.14
CA ILE A 31 10.17 -3.90 4.35
C ILE A 31 11.55 -3.95 4.99
N PHE A 32 12.11 -2.75 5.19
CA PHE A 32 13.43 -2.56 5.81
C PHE A 32 13.31 -1.56 6.96
N TYR A 33 13.88 -1.88 8.10
CA TYR A 33 14.03 -0.94 9.21
C TYR A 33 15.17 -1.36 10.14
N LYS A 34 15.74 -0.39 10.85
CA LYS A 34 16.71 -0.63 11.91
C LYS A 34 15.98 -0.89 13.23
N ASN A 35 15.10 0.00 13.60
CA ASN A 35 14.23 -0.08 14.78
C ASN A 35 12.79 -0.28 14.33
N GLN A 36 11.97 -0.97 15.13
CA GLN A 36 10.56 -1.20 14.82
C GLN A 36 9.84 0.13 14.58
N PRO A 37 9.29 0.35 13.37
CA PRO A 37 8.46 1.53 13.10
C PRO A 37 7.08 1.43 13.74
N ALA A 38 6.26 2.46 13.58
CA ALA A 38 4.84 2.34 13.82
C ALA A 38 4.28 1.17 13.00
N TYR A 39 3.39 0.41 13.61
CA TYR A 39 2.68 -0.66 12.92
C TYR A 39 1.21 -0.63 13.34
N ASN A 40 0.36 -0.23 12.40
CA ASN A 40 -1.08 -0.15 12.57
C ASN A 40 -1.71 -1.23 11.69
N PRO A 41 -1.98 -2.44 12.24
CA PRO A 41 -2.54 -3.53 11.44
C PRO A 41 -3.90 -3.13 10.87
N GLN A 42 -4.05 -3.26 9.56
CA GLN A 42 -5.33 -3.01 8.88
C GLN A 42 -6.20 -4.26 9.01
N MET A 43 -6.95 -4.32 10.13
CA MET A 43 -7.77 -5.48 10.48
C MET A 43 -8.84 -5.74 9.41
N THR A 44 -9.11 -7.01 9.17
CA THR A 44 -10.25 -7.47 8.38
C THR A 44 -11.27 -8.15 9.28
N TYR A 45 -12.51 -8.24 8.82
CA TYR A 45 -13.60 -8.82 9.59
C TYR A 45 -14.18 -10.03 8.87
N GLY A 46 -14.44 -11.09 9.61
CA GLY A 46 -15.08 -12.30 9.16
C GLY A 46 -16.02 -12.85 10.24
N GLU A 47 -16.63 -13.98 10.01
CA GLU A 47 -17.52 -14.59 10.99
C GLU A 47 -16.81 -14.85 12.32
N PRO A 48 -17.43 -14.50 13.45
CA PRO A 48 -16.91 -14.85 14.78
C PRO A 48 -16.82 -16.37 14.95
N TYR A 49 -15.87 -16.83 15.75
CA TYR A 49 -15.77 -18.24 16.07
C TYR A 49 -15.25 -18.48 17.48
N ASN A 50 -15.60 -19.67 18.03
CA ASN A 50 -14.95 -20.24 19.19
C ASN A 50 -14.59 -21.70 18.89
N LYS A 51 -13.29 -22.00 18.89
CA LYS A 51 -12.74 -23.36 18.67
C LYS A 51 -12.40 -24.06 19.98
N GLY A 52 -12.76 -23.47 21.12
CA GLY A 52 -12.42 -23.99 22.45
C GLY A 52 -10.95 -23.81 22.80
N PHE A 53 -10.49 -24.62 23.72
CA PHE A 53 -9.14 -24.54 24.23
C PHE A 53 -8.14 -25.29 23.35
N ARG A 54 -7.10 -24.59 22.92
CA ARG A 54 -5.93 -25.20 22.27
C ARG A 54 -4.98 -25.67 23.38
N LYS A 55 -4.70 -26.97 23.41
CA LYS A 55 -3.71 -27.57 24.33
C LYS A 55 -2.31 -27.07 23.95
N ASP A 56 -1.43 -27.06 24.95
CA ASP A 56 -0.02 -26.75 24.77
C ASP A 56 0.57 -27.65 23.69
N GLN A 57 1.20 -27.04 22.69
CA GLN A 57 1.94 -27.76 21.68
C GLN A 57 3.42 -27.51 21.92
N PHE A 58 4.12 -28.53 22.40
CA PHE A 58 5.58 -28.56 22.45
C PHE A 58 6.12 -28.78 21.03
N THR A 59 6.12 -27.74 20.22
CA THR A 59 6.83 -27.79 18.96
C THR A 59 8.10 -26.99 19.14
N GLY A 60 9.27 -27.61 19.05
CA GLY A 60 10.55 -26.91 19.20
C GLY A 60 10.78 -25.72 18.29
N SER A 61 9.84 -25.43 17.37
CA SER A 61 9.90 -24.33 16.42
C SER A 61 9.36 -22.99 16.96
N TYR A 62 8.45 -22.98 17.96
CA TYR A 62 7.76 -21.77 18.42
C TYR A 62 7.84 -21.54 19.93
N GLY A 63 8.58 -22.37 20.65
CA GLY A 63 8.63 -22.37 22.12
C GLY A 63 7.38 -22.96 22.77
N ASP A 64 7.30 -22.84 24.10
CA ASP A 64 6.20 -23.37 24.88
C ASP A 64 5.04 -22.40 24.94
N PHE A 65 3.85 -22.83 24.57
CA PHE A 65 2.63 -22.05 24.68
C PHE A 65 1.78 -22.57 25.83
N LYS A 66 1.28 -21.66 26.65
CA LYS A 66 0.23 -22.00 27.62
C LYS A 66 -1.08 -22.34 26.89
N THR A 67 -1.91 -23.17 27.49
CA THR A 67 -3.27 -23.43 26.99
C THR A 67 -4.02 -22.11 26.83
N VAL A 68 -4.53 -21.83 25.63
CA VAL A 68 -5.29 -20.63 25.33
C VAL A 68 -6.65 -20.98 24.73
N GLU A 69 -7.66 -20.20 25.05
CA GLU A 69 -8.94 -20.26 24.37
C GLU A 69 -8.82 -19.62 23.00
N VAL A 70 -9.13 -20.39 21.95
CA VAL A 70 -9.06 -19.94 20.55
C VAL A 70 -10.42 -19.42 20.13
N LYS A 71 -10.66 -18.15 20.37
CA LYS A 71 -11.88 -17.45 19.96
C LYS A 71 -11.57 -16.15 19.23
N SER A 72 -12.48 -15.71 18.41
CA SER A 72 -12.41 -14.42 17.70
C SER A 72 -13.80 -13.82 17.61
N ASN A 73 -13.88 -12.52 17.84
CA ASN A 73 -15.08 -11.70 17.65
C ASN A 73 -15.35 -11.35 16.17
N GLY A 74 -14.56 -11.91 15.26
CA GLY A 74 -14.61 -11.63 13.83
C GLY A 74 -13.38 -10.88 13.31
N GLU A 75 -12.61 -10.22 14.19
CA GLU A 75 -11.38 -9.53 13.78
C GLU A 75 -10.29 -10.51 13.34
N ARG A 76 -9.60 -10.15 12.28
CA ARG A 76 -8.47 -10.89 11.70
C ARG A 76 -7.32 -9.94 11.43
N TYR A 77 -6.13 -10.30 11.89
CA TYR A 77 -4.91 -9.61 11.50
C TYR A 77 -4.68 -9.74 9.99
N PRO A 78 -4.12 -8.69 9.35
CA PRO A 78 -3.75 -8.77 7.94
C PRO A 78 -2.68 -9.85 7.73
N THR A 79 -2.70 -10.43 6.54
CA THR A 79 -1.65 -11.34 6.07
C THR A 79 -0.60 -10.57 5.28
N ASP A 80 0.49 -11.21 4.95
CA ASP A 80 1.55 -10.68 4.07
C ASP A 80 1.19 -10.73 2.57
N VAL A 81 -0.04 -11.13 2.24
CA VAL A 81 -0.58 -11.10 0.88
C VAL A 81 -1.76 -10.13 0.82
N VAL A 82 -1.64 -9.10 0.00
CA VAL A 82 -2.66 -8.07 -0.19
C VAL A 82 -3.10 -8.01 -1.66
N TYR A 83 -4.35 -7.68 -1.88
CA TYR A 83 -4.89 -7.48 -3.23
C TYR A 83 -5.27 -6.01 -3.42
N PHE A 84 -4.67 -5.38 -4.44
CA PHE A 84 -5.09 -4.06 -4.93
C PHE A 84 -5.17 -4.08 -6.45
N LYS A 85 -6.15 -3.38 -6.98
CA LYS A 85 -6.25 -3.16 -8.43
C LYS A 85 -5.04 -2.38 -8.92
N THR A 86 -4.71 -2.55 -10.19
CA THR A 86 -3.65 -1.74 -10.83
C THR A 86 -4.11 -0.31 -11.06
N ALA A 87 -3.17 0.62 -11.26
CA ALA A 87 -3.44 2.05 -11.35
C ALA A 87 -4.48 2.43 -12.43
N GLU A 88 -4.60 1.64 -13.50
CA GLU A 88 -5.60 1.87 -14.55
C GLU A 88 -7.06 1.77 -14.06
N SER A 89 -7.26 1.15 -12.90
CA SER A 89 -8.60 1.04 -12.28
C SER A 89 -8.97 2.25 -11.44
N GLU A 90 -8.02 3.14 -11.18
CA GLU A 90 -8.21 4.37 -10.39
C GLU A 90 -8.37 5.62 -11.26
N GLY A 91 -8.25 5.49 -12.59
CA GLY A 91 -8.37 6.59 -13.54
C GLY A 91 -7.21 6.70 -14.50
N GLU A 92 -6.79 7.93 -14.78
CA GLU A 92 -5.75 8.20 -15.75
C GLU A 92 -4.37 7.74 -15.27
N VAL A 93 -3.65 7.07 -16.18
CA VAL A 93 -2.29 6.58 -15.93
C VAL A 93 -1.31 7.46 -16.70
N TYR A 94 -0.45 8.13 -15.97
CA TYR A 94 0.56 9.07 -16.49
C TYR A 94 1.94 8.44 -16.65
N HIS A 95 2.21 7.35 -15.91
CA HIS A 95 3.52 6.69 -15.89
C HIS A 95 3.38 5.19 -16.15
N PRO A 96 4.25 4.56 -16.99
CA PRO A 96 4.15 3.13 -17.34
C PRO A 96 4.16 2.19 -16.13
N THR A 97 4.82 2.59 -15.06
CA THR A 97 4.94 1.81 -13.81
C THR A 97 4.22 2.49 -12.64
N GLN A 98 3.22 3.32 -12.93
CA GLN A 98 2.42 4.00 -11.90
C GLN A 98 1.84 3.00 -10.90
N LYS A 99 2.04 3.27 -9.63
CA LYS A 99 1.45 2.45 -8.56
C LYS A 99 0.05 2.95 -8.21
N PRO A 100 -0.86 2.06 -7.81
CA PRO A 100 -2.18 2.48 -7.36
C PRO A 100 -2.10 3.27 -6.05
N VAL A 101 -2.94 4.30 -5.95
CA VAL A 101 -3.04 5.15 -4.77
C VAL A 101 -3.52 4.36 -3.55
N GLU A 102 -4.46 3.44 -3.73
CA GLU A 102 -4.99 2.62 -2.64
C GLU A 102 -3.93 1.69 -2.01
N LEU A 103 -3.00 1.15 -2.79
CA LEU A 103 -1.85 0.42 -2.25
C LEU A 103 -0.97 1.35 -1.40
N GLY A 104 -0.70 2.56 -1.90
CA GLY A 104 0.06 3.58 -1.17
C GLY A 104 -0.60 3.96 0.15
N ARG A 105 -1.91 4.19 0.14
CA ARG A 105 -2.72 4.49 1.34
C ARG A 105 -2.63 3.37 2.38
N TYR A 106 -2.80 2.12 1.95
CA TYR A 106 -2.67 0.95 2.83
C TYR A 106 -1.31 0.91 3.52
N LEU A 107 -0.21 1.06 2.75
CA LEU A 107 1.15 1.01 3.29
C LEU A 107 1.43 2.18 4.25
N ILE A 108 1.05 3.40 3.86
CA ILE A 108 1.26 4.61 4.67
C ILE A 108 0.47 4.50 5.97
N ARG A 109 -0.78 4.09 5.94
CA ARG A 109 -1.62 3.88 7.12
C ARG A 109 -1.04 2.83 8.04
N THR A 110 -0.49 1.75 7.47
CA THR A 110 0.10 0.64 8.23
C THR A 110 1.38 1.06 8.96
N PHE A 111 2.26 1.84 8.33
CA PHE A 111 3.61 2.07 8.82
C PHE A 111 3.89 3.48 9.33
N THR A 112 2.90 4.35 9.34
CA THR A 112 3.05 5.72 9.82
C THR A 112 1.87 6.16 10.69
N LYS A 113 2.11 7.19 11.50
CA LYS A 113 1.08 7.93 12.24
C LYS A 113 0.65 9.16 11.45
N GLU A 114 -0.54 9.66 11.74
CA GLU A 114 -1.02 10.93 11.17
C GLU A 114 -0.04 12.07 11.48
N GLY A 115 0.17 12.96 10.51
CA GLY A 115 1.10 14.09 10.61
C GLY A 115 2.57 13.75 10.38
N GLU A 116 2.97 12.49 10.32
CA GLU A 116 4.35 12.09 9.99
C GLU A 116 4.68 12.37 8.52
N VAL A 117 5.97 12.35 8.20
CA VAL A 117 6.48 12.65 6.85
C VAL A 117 6.76 11.37 6.08
N VAL A 118 6.19 11.26 4.89
CA VAL A 118 6.47 10.23 3.90
C VAL A 118 7.45 10.77 2.87
N LEU A 119 8.55 10.08 2.65
CA LEU A 119 9.50 10.39 1.57
C LEU A 119 9.32 9.40 0.43
N ASP A 120 9.11 9.94 -0.78
CA ASP A 120 9.20 9.19 -2.03
C ASP A 120 10.31 9.80 -2.89
N ASN A 121 11.45 9.13 -2.96
CA ASN A 121 12.66 9.62 -3.62
C ASN A 121 12.68 9.36 -5.15
N THR A 122 11.61 8.79 -5.69
CA THR A 122 11.40 8.53 -7.12
C THR A 122 9.92 8.63 -7.47
N CYS A 123 9.32 9.78 -7.08
CA CYS A 123 7.87 9.88 -6.97
C CYS A 123 7.12 9.82 -8.31
N GLY A 124 7.79 10.03 -9.45
CA GLY A 124 7.18 9.97 -10.78
C GLY A 124 5.92 10.83 -10.86
N SER A 125 4.79 10.21 -11.17
CA SER A 125 3.48 10.88 -11.21
C SER A 125 2.86 11.16 -9.82
N GLY A 126 3.59 10.92 -8.72
CA GLY A 126 3.20 11.31 -7.36
C GLY A 126 2.16 10.43 -6.67
N SER A 127 2.01 9.15 -7.04
CA SER A 127 0.98 8.29 -6.42
C SER A 127 1.11 8.17 -4.91
N PHE A 128 2.33 7.99 -4.37
CA PHE A 128 2.55 7.91 -2.92
C PHE A 128 2.42 9.27 -2.22
N LEU A 129 2.66 10.40 -2.93
CA LEU A 129 2.42 11.73 -2.40
C LEU A 129 0.92 12.00 -2.23
N VAL A 130 0.13 11.64 -3.24
CA VAL A 130 -1.35 11.64 -3.18
C VAL A 130 -1.84 10.77 -2.02
N SER A 131 -1.30 9.56 -1.90
CA SER A 131 -1.65 8.64 -0.80
C SER A 131 -1.34 9.25 0.58
N ALA A 132 -0.19 9.93 0.73
CA ALA A 132 0.19 10.59 1.99
C ALA A 132 -0.81 11.69 2.37
N ILE A 133 -1.22 12.51 1.41
CA ILE A 133 -2.21 13.57 1.63
C ILE A 133 -3.54 12.97 2.10
N LEU A 134 -4.05 11.97 1.37
CA LEU A 134 -5.33 11.34 1.67
C LEU A 134 -5.36 10.62 3.03
N GLU A 135 -4.20 10.26 3.55
CA GLU A 135 -4.05 9.67 4.89
C GLU A 135 -3.62 10.70 5.95
N GLY A 136 -3.62 11.99 5.67
CA GLY A 136 -3.27 13.05 6.62
C GLY A 136 -1.79 13.09 7.00
N ARG A 137 -0.90 12.63 6.11
CA ARG A 137 0.55 12.68 6.30
C ARG A 137 1.16 13.82 5.49
N LYS A 138 2.29 14.33 5.96
CA LYS A 138 3.15 15.22 5.19
C LYS A 138 3.95 14.39 4.18
N PHE A 139 4.51 15.03 3.17
CA PHE A 139 5.31 14.31 2.17
C PHE A 139 6.53 15.11 1.72
N ILE A 140 7.51 14.38 1.21
CA ILE A 140 8.63 14.89 0.43
C ILE A 140 8.70 14.02 -0.83
N GLY A 141 8.55 14.62 -2.00
CA GLY A 141 8.68 13.95 -3.29
C GLY A 141 9.94 14.42 -4.01
N ILE A 142 10.70 13.48 -4.54
CA ILE A 142 11.87 13.75 -5.38
C ILE A 142 11.67 13.03 -6.70
N GLU A 143 11.85 13.76 -7.81
CA GLU A 143 11.81 13.21 -9.16
C GLU A 143 12.93 13.83 -9.99
N LYS A 144 13.69 12.99 -10.68
CA LYS A 144 14.82 13.45 -11.50
C LYS A 144 14.36 14.31 -12.66
N ASN A 145 13.32 13.88 -13.37
CA ASN A 145 12.65 14.60 -14.46
C ASN A 145 13.62 15.18 -15.53
N GLU A 146 14.83 14.63 -15.64
CA GLU A 146 15.83 15.11 -16.59
C GLU A 146 15.47 14.72 -18.02
N ASP A 147 14.92 13.52 -18.19
CA ASP A 147 14.45 13.04 -19.46
C ASP A 147 12.94 13.16 -19.52
N VAL A 148 12.47 13.85 -20.55
CA VAL A 148 11.04 13.93 -20.79
C VAL A 148 10.58 12.57 -21.30
N TYR A 149 10.05 11.75 -20.41
CA TYR A 149 9.54 10.42 -20.72
C TYR A 149 8.38 10.50 -21.70
N LEU A 150 8.48 9.76 -22.78
CA LEU A 150 7.39 9.60 -23.74
C LEU A 150 6.44 8.51 -23.22
N PHE A 151 5.29 8.90 -22.69
CA PHE A 151 4.20 7.98 -22.41
C PHE A 151 3.11 8.15 -23.46
N LYS A 152 2.68 7.06 -24.11
CA LYS A 152 1.70 7.08 -25.21
C LYS A 152 2.05 8.09 -26.31
N LYS A 153 3.33 8.23 -26.64
CA LYS A 153 3.88 9.16 -27.64
C LYS A 153 3.80 10.65 -27.29
N HIS A 154 3.46 10.99 -26.04
CA HIS A 154 3.46 12.37 -25.57
C HIS A 154 4.58 12.63 -24.58
N LYS A 155 5.13 13.82 -24.61
CA LYS A 155 6.02 14.32 -23.57
C LYS A 155 5.22 14.48 -22.26
N VAL A 156 5.73 13.95 -21.17
CA VAL A 156 5.10 14.07 -19.84
C VAL A 156 6.10 14.68 -18.88
N ASP A 157 5.77 15.83 -18.33
CA ASP A 157 6.46 16.40 -17.18
C ASP A 157 5.87 15.80 -15.90
N TYR A 158 6.58 14.87 -15.28
CA TYR A 158 6.09 14.19 -14.10
C TYR A 158 6.01 15.09 -12.88
N ILE A 159 6.82 16.14 -12.79
CA ILE A 159 6.73 17.12 -11.70
C ILE A 159 5.42 17.90 -11.81
N GLU A 160 5.08 18.39 -13.00
CA GLU A 160 3.81 19.10 -13.21
C GLU A 160 2.60 18.17 -13.04
N VAL A 161 2.68 16.92 -13.52
CA VAL A 161 1.64 15.90 -13.28
C VAL A 161 1.46 15.67 -11.76
N SER A 162 2.55 15.48 -11.02
CA SER A 162 2.47 15.24 -9.58
C SER A 162 1.89 16.43 -8.83
N LYS A 163 2.29 17.66 -9.17
CA LYS A 163 1.72 18.90 -8.59
C LYS A 163 0.21 19.00 -8.80
N LYS A 164 -0.28 18.72 -10.02
CA LYS A 164 -1.70 18.70 -10.32
C LYS A 164 -2.45 17.71 -9.46
N ARG A 165 -1.98 16.45 -9.41
CA ARG A 165 -2.57 15.38 -8.61
C ARG A 165 -2.56 15.66 -7.10
N ILE A 166 -1.49 16.28 -6.60
CA ILE A 166 -1.39 16.77 -5.22
C ILE A 166 -2.50 17.76 -4.92
N LYS A 167 -2.68 18.78 -5.76
CA LYS A 167 -3.71 19.81 -5.57
C LYS A 167 -5.14 19.21 -5.56
N GLU A 168 -5.39 18.24 -6.41
CA GLU A 168 -6.65 17.50 -6.44
C GLU A 168 -6.87 16.71 -5.15
N ALA A 169 -5.84 16.00 -4.68
CA ALA A 169 -5.88 15.23 -3.43
C ALA A 169 -6.08 16.13 -2.19
N GLU A 170 -5.43 17.29 -2.13
CA GLU A 170 -5.63 18.26 -1.04
C GLU A 170 -7.07 18.78 -0.99
N THR A 171 -7.69 19.01 -2.15
CA THR A 171 -9.09 19.42 -2.25
C THR A 171 -10.03 18.32 -1.76
N GLN A 172 -9.77 17.09 -2.19
CA GLN A 172 -10.51 15.92 -1.75
C GLN A 172 -10.41 15.74 -0.23
N TYR A 173 -9.21 15.75 0.31
CA TYR A 173 -8.96 15.58 1.75
C TYR A 173 -9.68 16.64 2.60
N LYS A 174 -9.62 17.91 2.20
CA LYS A 174 -10.35 18.99 2.87
C LYS A 174 -11.87 18.78 2.85
N THR A 175 -12.40 18.33 1.73
CA THR A 175 -13.84 18.07 1.57
C THR A 175 -14.28 16.91 2.48
N GLU A 176 -13.52 15.81 2.53
CA GLU A 176 -13.80 14.65 3.36
C GLU A 176 -13.68 14.99 4.87
N SER A 177 -12.62 15.70 5.26
CA SER A 177 -12.41 16.15 6.64
C SER A 177 -13.52 17.08 7.15
N ASN A 178 -14.03 17.95 6.28
CA ASN A 178 -15.14 18.84 6.66
C ASN A 178 -16.47 18.09 6.82
N LYS A 179 -16.72 17.07 6.02
CA LYS A 179 -17.90 16.20 6.18
C LYS A 179 -17.89 15.46 7.53
N LEU A 180 -16.73 14.95 7.94
CA LEU A 180 -16.58 14.23 9.23
C LEU A 180 -16.77 15.13 10.47
N LYS A 181 -16.60 16.45 10.34
CA LYS A 181 -16.82 17.41 11.45
C LYS A 181 -18.28 17.83 11.59
N LEU A 182 -19.16 17.44 10.68
CA LEU A 182 -20.58 17.80 10.71
C LEU A 182 -21.46 16.73 11.39
N PHE A 183 -20.85 15.65 11.85
CA PHE A 183 -21.46 14.56 12.64
C PHE A 183 -20.71 14.39 13.98
#